data_0102080cb25188ccc0075234e3e41d19
#
_entry.id   0102080cb25188ccc0075234e3e41d19
#
_cell.length_a   1.000
_cell.length_b   1.000
_cell.length_c   1.000
_cell.angle_alpha   90.00
_cell.angle_beta   90.00
_cell.angle_gamma   90.00
#
_symmetry.space_group_name_H-M   'P 1'
#
loop_
_entity.id
_entity.type
_entity.pdbx_description
1 polymer ?
#
loop_
_entity_poly.entity_id
_entity_poly.type
_entity_poly.pdbx_seq_one_letter_code
_entity_poly.pdbx_strand_id
1 'polypeptide(L)'
;MIVSATTGFQDCTVAGSGFNFHRTGCSGRNTGRVYMLQSKLIVVTAGVVLSAATMVPAFAQNVEPIEARQALMEDNGDSAKAGGAMLKGEAPFDAAKVAAIFTEMHDVAMKFGDYFPEDSKTGNDTEAAPAIWEKPDEFEAALVKFQEDTQAAIDAAPQDMESFKQAFGMVTQNCKGCHEDFRIDKDK
;
A
#
# COMPACT_ATOMS: atom_id res chain seq x y z
N MET A 1 4.58 -13.79 -41.99
CA MET A 1 4.89 -15.12 -41.44
C MET A 1 4.04 -15.32 -40.20
N ILE A 2 3.11 -16.24 -40.34
CA ILE A 2 2.10 -16.59 -39.31
C ILE A 2 2.72 -17.78 -38.54
N VAL A 3 2.75 -17.72 -37.22
CA VAL A 3 2.99 -18.91 -36.40
C VAL A 3 1.91 -18.99 -35.33
N SER A 4 1.03 -19.96 -35.55
CA SER A 4 0.07 -20.47 -34.57
C SER A 4 0.82 -21.17 -33.43
N ALA A 5 0.39 -20.98 -32.20
CA ALA A 5 0.76 -21.82 -31.07
C ALA A 5 -0.50 -22.40 -30.41
N THR A 6 -0.51 -23.70 -30.43
CA THR A 6 -1.51 -24.69 -30.08
C THR A 6 -1.65 -24.82 -28.56
N THR A 7 -2.89 -24.89 -28.10
CA THR A 7 -3.37 -25.33 -26.78
C THR A 7 -2.78 -26.68 -26.34
N GLY A 8 -2.27 -26.74 -25.13
CA GLY A 8 -1.95 -27.98 -24.42
C GLY A 8 -2.65 -28.02 -23.07
N PHE A 9 -3.77 -28.73 -23.06
CA PHE A 9 -4.52 -29.13 -21.86
C PHE A 9 -3.87 -30.43 -21.36
N GLN A 10 -3.36 -30.42 -20.13
CA GLN A 10 -2.86 -31.65 -19.51
C GLN A 10 -3.67 -32.00 -18.27
N ASP A 11 -4.36 -33.12 -18.39
CA ASP A 11 -5.04 -33.86 -17.35
C ASP A 11 -4.10 -34.20 -16.17
N CYS A 12 -4.55 -33.89 -14.97
CA CYS A 12 -3.99 -34.48 -13.76
C CYS A 12 -4.86 -35.65 -13.31
N THR A 13 -4.40 -36.85 -13.63
CA THR A 13 -4.89 -38.11 -13.03
C THR A 13 -4.35 -38.23 -11.60
N VAL A 14 -5.26 -38.27 -10.64
CA VAL A 14 -4.92 -38.70 -9.27
C VAL A 14 -5.30 -40.16 -9.13
N ALA A 15 -4.31 -41.02 -8.98
CA ALA A 15 -4.45 -42.40 -8.59
C ALA A 15 -4.21 -42.55 -7.08
N GLY A 16 -5.04 -43.26 -6.38
CA GLY A 16 -4.62 -43.81 -5.10
C GLY A 16 -5.73 -44.13 -4.12
N SER A 17 -6.14 -45.39 -4.14
CA SER A 17 -6.52 -46.29 -3.04
C SER A 17 -7.73 -45.98 -2.13
N GLY A 18 -8.79 -46.71 -2.41
CA GLY A 18 -9.35 -47.66 -1.46
C GLY A 18 -10.17 -47.13 -0.31
N PHE A 19 -11.49 -47.14 -0.50
CA PHE A 19 -12.36 -47.74 0.50
C PHE A 19 -13.77 -47.97 -0.13
N ASN A 20 -14.18 -49.23 -0.11
CA ASN A 20 -15.53 -49.69 -0.45
C ASN A 20 -16.59 -49.06 0.45
N PHE A 21 -17.68 -48.56 -0.12
CA PHE A 21 -18.95 -48.61 0.60
C PHE A 21 -20.14 -48.83 -0.37
N HIS A 22 -20.92 -49.79 0.01
CA HIS A 22 -22.08 -50.45 -0.60
C HIS A 22 -23.12 -49.54 -1.27
N ARG A 23 -23.55 -50.00 -2.42
CA ARG A 23 -24.87 -49.72 -3.01
C ARG A 23 -25.95 -50.39 -2.17
N THR A 24 -26.95 -49.64 -1.78
CA THR A 24 -28.30 -50.19 -1.55
C THR A 24 -29.32 -49.27 -2.20
N GLY A 25 -29.97 -49.82 -3.20
CA GLY A 25 -31.13 -49.23 -3.84
C GLY A 25 -32.38 -49.38 -2.96
N CYS A 26 -33.26 -48.42 -3.07
CA CYS A 26 -34.66 -48.63 -2.73
C CYS A 26 -35.55 -47.96 -3.78
N SER A 27 -36.15 -48.83 -4.58
CA SER A 27 -37.34 -48.58 -5.41
C SER A 27 -38.56 -48.45 -4.50
N GLY A 28 -39.24 -47.35 -4.56
CA GLY A 28 -40.54 -47.15 -3.90
C GLY A 28 -41.50 -46.47 -4.86
N ARG A 29 -42.20 -47.34 -5.61
CA ARG A 29 -43.39 -46.98 -6.37
C ARG A 29 -44.54 -46.82 -5.37
N ASN A 30 -45.18 -45.69 -5.30
CA ASN A 30 -46.48 -45.59 -4.66
C ASN A 30 -47.50 -44.81 -5.51
N THR A 31 -48.49 -45.53 -5.89
CA THR A 31 -49.66 -45.20 -6.68
C THR A 31 -50.63 -44.30 -5.92
N GLY A 32 -51.09 -43.25 -6.62
CA GLY A 32 -52.52 -42.85 -6.60
C GLY A 32 -53.11 -42.33 -5.31
N ARG A 33 -53.43 -41.10 -5.32
CA ARG A 33 -54.74 -40.63 -4.85
C ARG A 33 -55.07 -39.27 -5.42
N VAL A 34 -56.03 -39.28 -6.33
CA VAL A 34 -56.72 -38.10 -6.83
C VAL A 34 -57.61 -37.58 -5.71
N TYR A 35 -57.35 -36.36 -5.24
CA TYR A 35 -58.36 -35.60 -4.52
C TYR A 35 -58.67 -34.32 -5.31
N MET A 36 -59.79 -34.38 -6.01
CA MET A 36 -60.58 -33.20 -6.34
C MET A 36 -61.07 -32.60 -5.04
N LEU A 37 -60.83 -31.32 -4.76
CA LEU A 37 -61.86 -30.41 -4.19
C LEU A 37 -61.37 -28.98 -4.19
N GLN A 38 -62.12 -28.19 -4.96
CA GLN A 38 -62.53 -26.78 -4.66
C GLN A 38 -61.57 -25.68 -4.55
N SER A 39 -61.59 -24.93 -5.63
CA SER A 39 -61.60 -23.46 -5.76
C SER A 39 -61.72 -22.67 -4.45
N LYS A 40 -60.62 -22.01 -4.07
CA LYS A 40 -60.68 -20.65 -3.53
C LYS A 40 -59.60 -19.85 -4.19
N LEU A 41 -60.00 -18.93 -5.07
CA LEU A 41 -59.13 -17.89 -5.60
C LEU A 41 -58.68 -17.00 -4.43
N ILE A 42 -57.45 -17.18 -3.99
CA ILE A 42 -56.75 -16.18 -3.20
C ILE A 42 -55.85 -15.45 -4.20
N VAL A 43 -56.30 -14.28 -4.61
CA VAL A 43 -55.46 -13.32 -5.34
C VAL A 43 -54.43 -12.79 -4.33
N VAL A 44 -53.30 -13.44 -4.27
CA VAL A 44 -52.12 -12.87 -3.60
C VAL A 44 -51.48 -11.92 -4.59
N THR A 45 -51.78 -10.63 -4.45
CA THR A 45 -51.04 -9.57 -5.10
C THR A 45 -49.64 -9.54 -4.46
N ALA A 46 -48.73 -10.29 -5.06
CA ALA A 46 -47.31 -10.18 -4.73
C ALA A 46 -46.81 -8.81 -5.15
N GLY A 47 -46.77 -7.91 -4.19
CA GLY A 47 -46.07 -6.63 -4.33
C GLY A 47 -44.58 -6.92 -4.51
N VAL A 48 -44.10 -6.85 -5.74
CA VAL A 48 -42.67 -6.83 -6.05
C VAL A 48 -42.14 -5.50 -5.56
N VAL A 49 -41.64 -5.47 -4.33
CA VAL A 49 -40.81 -4.35 -3.84
C VAL A 49 -39.48 -4.46 -4.55
N LEU A 50 -39.37 -3.71 -5.65
CA LEU A 50 -38.13 -3.53 -6.37
C LEU A 50 -37.20 -2.70 -5.48
N SER A 51 -36.48 -3.40 -4.60
CA SER A 51 -35.37 -2.76 -3.82
C SER A 51 -34.29 -2.39 -4.82
N ALA A 52 -34.28 -1.12 -5.26
CA ALA A 52 -33.15 -0.55 -5.96
C ALA A 52 -31.98 -0.52 -4.97
N ALA A 53 -31.17 -1.56 -4.97
CA ALA A 53 -29.87 -1.54 -4.31
C ALA A 53 -29.03 -0.48 -5.01
N THR A 54 -28.92 0.68 -4.39
CA THR A 54 -27.96 1.71 -4.80
C THR A 54 -26.57 1.10 -4.56
N MET A 55 -25.95 0.60 -5.62
CA MET A 55 -24.53 0.25 -5.59
C MET A 55 -23.76 1.56 -5.42
N VAL A 56 -23.41 1.88 -4.18
CA VAL A 56 -22.40 2.90 -3.90
C VAL A 56 -21.09 2.30 -4.41
N PRO A 57 -20.39 2.92 -5.36
CA PRO A 57 -19.09 2.43 -5.76
C PRO A 57 -18.18 2.47 -4.52
N ALA A 58 -17.78 1.31 -4.04
CA ALA A 58 -16.70 1.23 -3.08
C ALA A 58 -15.45 1.67 -3.85
N PHE A 59 -14.98 2.89 -3.60
CA PHE A 59 -13.65 3.30 -4.05
C PHE A 59 -12.68 2.37 -3.35
N ALA A 60 -12.09 1.45 -4.11
CA ALA A 60 -11.02 0.61 -3.61
C ALA A 60 -9.87 1.55 -3.22
N GLN A 61 -9.41 1.43 -1.97
CA GLN A 61 -8.24 2.18 -1.51
C GLN A 61 -7.04 1.75 -2.34
N ASN A 62 -6.28 2.71 -2.84
CA ASN A 62 -5.04 2.46 -3.55
C ASN A 62 -3.92 2.27 -2.52
N VAL A 63 -3.60 1.02 -2.21
CA VAL A 63 -2.64 0.65 -1.17
C VAL A 63 -1.20 0.77 -1.66
N GLU A 64 -0.97 0.55 -2.94
CA GLU A 64 0.38 0.56 -3.52
C GLU A 64 1.14 1.89 -3.28
N PRO A 65 0.58 3.10 -3.51
CA PRO A 65 1.27 4.33 -3.17
C PRO A 65 1.53 4.50 -1.66
N ILE A 66 0.66 3.94 -0.80
CA ILE A 66 0.87 3.98 0.65
C ILE A 66 2.10 3.15 1.03
N GLU A 67 2.20 1.93 0.53
CA GLU A 67 3.34 1.05 0.77
C GLU A 67 4.64 1.65 0.21
N ALA A 68 4.58 2.24 -0.99
CA ALA A 68 5.75 2.87 -1.61
C ALA A 68 6.31 4.04 -0.76
N ARG A 69 5.44 4.96 -0.28
CA ARG A 69 5.91 6.06 0.57
C ARG A 69 6.35 5.61 1.96
N GLN A 70 5.78 4.53 2.51
CA GLN A 70 6.24 3.93 3.76
C GLN A 70 7.65 3.34 3.59
N ALA A 71 7.91 2.59 2.52
CA ALA A 71 9.23 2.04 2.21
C ALA A 71 10.28 3.16 2.02
N LEU A 72 9.96 4.21 1.26
CA LEU A 72 10.85 5.36 1.10
C LEU A 72 11.19 6.05 2.43
N MET A 73 10.23 6.15 3.36
CA MET A 73 10.50 6.71 4.70
C MET A 73 11.28 5.76 5.58
N GLU A 74 11.19 4.45 5.41
CA GLU A 74 12.04 3.47 6.07
C GLU A 74 13.50 3.61 5.62
N ASP A 75 13.76 3.66 4.31
CA ASP A 75 15.09 3.86 3.73
C ASP A 75 15.71 5.19 4.20
N ASN A 76 14.90 6.27 4.19
CA ASN A 76 15.32 7.57 4.70
C ASN A 76 15.64 7.54 6.21
N GLY A 77 14.82 6.80 6.98
CA GLY A 77 15.02 6.58 8.41
C GLY A 77 16.30 5.81 8.73
N ASP A 78 16.63 4.81 7.94
CA ASP A 78 17.87 4.04 8.10
C ASP A 78 19.09 4.85 7.76
N SER A 79 19.03 5.68 6.72
CA SER A 79 20.07 6.68 6.39
C SER A 79 20.26 7.68 7.54
N ALA A 80 19.18 8.18 8.13
CA ALA A 80 19.23 9.09 9.29
C ALA A 80 19.85 8.41 10.53
N LYS A 81 19.51 7.15 10.81
CA LYS A 81 20.11 6.36 11.90
C LYS A 81 21.60 6.15 11.69
N ALA A 82 22.01 5.78 10.47
CA ALA A 82 23.43 5.59 10.14
C ALA A 82 24.25 6.88 10.34
N GLY A 83 23.74 8.01 9.85
CA GLY A 83 24.38 9.31 10.06
C GLY A 83 24.40 9.71 11.53
N GLY A 84 23.31 9.50 12.26
CA GLY A 84 23.20 9.75 13.69
C GLY A 84 24.19 8.94 14.52
N ALA A 85 24.42 7.67 14.15
CA ALA A 85 25.41 6.80 14.81
C ALA A 85 26.85 7.34 14.66
N MET A 86 27.21 7.89 13.51
CA MET A 86 28.51 8.54 13.31
C MET A 86 28.64 9.79 14.19
N LEU A 87 27.61 10.64 14.25
CA LEU A 87 27.62 11.86 15.08
C LEU A 87 27.72 11.58 16.58
N LYS A 88 27.19 10.47 17.04
CA LYS A 88 27.27 10.02 18.45
C LYS A 88 28.58 9.30 18.78
N GLY A 89 29.41 9.01 17.77
CA GLY A 89 30.62 8.21 17.94
C GLY A 89 30.37 6.71 18.11
N GLU A 90 29.15 6.24 17.82
CA GLU A 90 28.78 4.82 17.85
C GLU A 90 29.32 4.09 16.59
N ALA A 91 29.61 4.85 15.53
CA ALA A 91 30.26 4.38 14.32
C ALA A 91 31.38 5.34 13.93
N PRO A 92 32.50 4.87 13.33
CA PRO A 92 33.54 5.75 12.83
C PRO A 92 33.05 6.54 11.63
N PHE A 93 33.61 7.76 11.45
CA PHE A 93 33.37 8.54 10.24
C PHE A 93 33.89 7.80 9.01
N ASP A 94 33.09 7.78 7.96
CA ASP A 94 33.41 7.17 6.67
C ASP A 94 32.80 8.02 5.55
N ALA A 95 33.65 8.72 4.80
CA ALA A 95 33.20 9.64 3.75
C ALA A 95 32.40 8.95 2.65
N ALA A 96 32.70 7.67 2.33
CA ALA A 96 31.94 6.93 1.33
C ALA A 96 30.52 6.61 1.81
N LYS A 97 30.37 6.25 3.09
CA LYS A 97 29.06 6.07 3.72
C LYS A 97 28.28 7.35 3.82
N VAL A 98 28.93 8.46 4.15
CA VAL A 98 28.31 9.79 4.18
C VAL A 98 27.76 10.15 2.81
N ALA A 99 28.52 9.95 1.75
CA ALA A 99 28.06 10.17 0.38
C ALA A 99 26.85 9.28 0.03
N ALA A 100 26.87 8.00 0.41
CA ALA A 100 25.76 7.09 0.20
C ALA A 100 24.48 7.51 0.97
N ILE A 101 24.62 7.98 2.22
CA ILE A 101 23.51 8.48 3.03
C ILE A 101 22.82 9.66 2.33
N PHE A 102 23.57 10.65 1.88
CA PHE A 102 22.98 11.82 1.21
C PHE A 102 22.39 11.48 -0.15
N THR A 103 23.02 10.57 -0.90
CA THR A 103 22.46 10.08 -2.17
C THR A 103 21.12 9.39 -1.95
N GLU A 104 21.01 8.49 -0.96
CA GLU A 104 19.76 7.82 -0.63
C GLU A 104 18.67 8.80 -0.19
N MET A 105 19.00 9.74 0.70
CA MET A 105 18.07 10.77 1.14
C MET A 105 17.59 11.66 -0.01
N HIS A 106 18.45 11.97 -0.97
CA HIS A 106 18.10 12.73 -2.16
C HIS A 106 17.18 11.92 -3.09
N ASP A 107 17.51 10.65 -3.33
CA ASP A 107 16.68 9.74 -4.13
C ASP A 107 15.27 9.59 -3.56
N VAL A 108 15.14 9.50 -2.24
CA VAL A 108 13.86 9.55 -1.54
C VAL A 108 13.15 10.87 -1.78
N ALA A 109 13.85 12.01 -1.59
CA ALA A 109 13.27 13.33 -1.77
C ALA A 109 12.71 13.54 -3.19
N MET A 110 13.40 13.02 -4.20
CA MET A 110 12.99 13.12 -5.61
C MET A 110 11.76 12.30 -5.96
N LYS A 111 11.52 11.18 -5.27
CA LYS A 111 10.45 10.22 -5.58
C LYS A 111 9.21 10.39 -4.71
N PHE A 112 9.38 10.89 -3.48
CA PHE A 112 8.36 10.83 -2.44
C PHE A 112 7.04 11.51 -2.81
N GLY A 113 7.10 12.64 -3.52
CA GLY A 113 5.92 13.41 -3.94
C GLY A 113 4.98 12.66 -4.87
N ASP A 114 5.46 11.67 -5.61
CA ASP A 114 4.68 10.93 -6.60
C ASP A 114 3.65 9.97 -5.97
N TYR A 115 3.73 9.71 -4.66
CA TYR A 115 2.96 8.69 -3.97
C TYR A 115 1.80 9.21 -3.11
N PHE A 116 1.17 10.34 -3.52
CA PHE A 116 0.04 10.95 -2.81
C PHE A 116 -1.21 11.16 -3.68
N PRO A 117 -1.66 10.15 -4.47
CA PRO A 117 -2.91 10.29 -5.20
C PRO A 117 -4.10 10.38 -4.22
N GLU A 118 -5.22 10.97 -4.68
CA GLU A 118 -6.42 11.24 -3.89
C GLU A 118 -7.02 9.98 -3.23
N ASP A 119 -6.91 8.82 -3.87
CA ASP A 119 -7.43 7.53 -3.41
C ASP A 119 -6.52 6.80 -2.41
N SER A 120 -5.38 7.41 -2.03
CA SER A 120 -4.42 6.90 -1.05
C SER A 120 -4.40 7.67 0.29
N LYS A 121 -5.42 8.49 0.55
CA LYS A 121 -5.51 9.32 1.77
C LYS A 121 -5.63 8.51 3.05
N THR A 122 -6.25 7.33 2.98
CA THR A 122 -6.59 6.51 4.14
C THR A 122 -6.27 5.04 3.89
N GLY A 123 -6.19 4.25 4.94
CA GLY A 123 -5.94 2.80 4.88
C GLY A 123 -4.47 2.44 5.11
N ASN A 124 -4.21 1.14 5.19
CA ASN A 124 -2.88 0.55 5.34
C ASN A 124 -1.99 1.25 6.37
N ASP A 125 -2.58 1.63 7.52
CA ASP A 125 -1.89 2.32 8.62
C ASP A 125 -1.12 3.59 8.22
N THR A 126 -1.54 4.27 7.13
CA THR A 126 -0.91 5.51 6.70
C THR A 126 -0.87 6.55 7.83
N GLU A 127 0.23 7.26 7.92
CA GLU A 127 0.43 8.41 8.80
C GLU A 127 0.44 9.73 8.02
N ALA A 128 0.07 9.69 6.74
CA ALA A 128 -0.06 10.91 5.94
C ALA A 128 -1.20 11.78 6.47
N ALA A 129 -0.89 13.01 6.86
CA ALA A 129 -1.89 13.94 7.38
C ALA A 129 -2.77 14.50 6.25
N PRO A 130 -4.05 14.79 6.50
CA PRO A 130 -4.93 15.43 5.52
C PRO A 130 -4.36 16.72 4.94
N ALA A 131 -3.53 17.44 5.70
CA ALA A 131 -2.86 18.66 5.28
C ALA A 131 -2.07 18.53 3.97
N ILE A 132 -1.60 17.34 3.63
CA ILE A 132 -0.90 17.08 2.34
C ILE A 132 -1.79 17.45 1.15
N TRP A 133 -3.08 17.12 1.21
CA TRP A 133 -4.05 17.37 0.15
C TRP A 133 -4.84 18.69 0.33
N GLU A 134 -4.87 19.21 1.55
CA GLU A 134 -5.53 20.49 1.86
C GLU A 134 -4.61 21.68 1.58
N LYS A 135 -3.29 21.47 1.65
CA LYS A 135 -2.26 22.50 1.47
C LYS A 135 -1.15 22.01 0.52
N PRO A 136 -1.50 21.65 -0.72
CA PRO A 136 -0.55 21.04 -1.65
C PRO A 136 0.67 21.92 -1.92
N ASP A 137 0.51 23.23 -2.00
CA ASP A 137 1.63 24.15 -2.25
C ASP A 137 2.63 24.17 -1.08
N GLU A 138 2.15 24.08 0.17
CA GLU A 138 3.02 24.01 1.36
C GLU A 138 3.77 22.66 1.40
N PHE A 139 3.10 21.57 1.05
CA PHE A 139 3.70 20.23 0.97
C PHE A 139 4.76 20.17 -0.13
N GLU A 140 4.45 20.69 -1.32
CA GLU A 140 5.41 20.78 -2.43
C GLU A 140 6.65 21.61 -2.05
N ALA A 141 6.45 22.75 -1.40
CA ALA A 141 7.55 23.60 -0.94
C ALA A 141 8.47 22.85 0.07
N ALA A 142 7.89 22.04 0.96
CA ALA A 142 8.66 21.21 1.88
C ALA A 142 9.48 20.13 1.16
N LEU A 143 8.90 19.50 0.13
CA LEU A 143 9.61 18.54 -0.72
C LEU A 143 10.76 19.18 -1.49
N VAL A 144 10.51 20.31 -2.16
CA VAL A 144 11.54 21.06 -2.90
C VAL A 144 12.69 21.43 -1.97
N LYS A 145 12.37 21.94 -0.77
CA LYS A 145 13.42 22.26 0.21
C LYS A 145 14.24 21.04 0.60
N PHE A 146 13.62 19.89 0.81
CA PHE A 146 14.35 18.66 1.14
C PHE A 146 15.23 18.20 -0.03
N GLN A 147 14.76 18.31 -1.28
CA GLN A 147 15.54 18.03 -2.48
C GLN A 147 16.76 18.95 -2.58
N GLU A 148 16.57 20.25 -2.38
CA GLU A 148 17.64 21.25 -2.43
C GLU A 148 18.70 21.02 -1.35
N ASP A 149 18.28 20.79 -0.10
CA ASP A 149 19.20 20.59 1.03
C ASP A 149 19.97 19.25 0.90
N THR A 150 19.36 18.19 0.40
CA THR A 150 20.05 16.92 0.14
C THR A 150 21.03 17.05 -1.01
N GLN A 151 20.68 17.76 -2.10
CA GLN A 151 21.58 18.03 -3.20
C GLN A 151 22.78 18.88 -2.72
N ALA A 152 22.52 19.92 -1.94
CA ALA A 152 23.60 20.74 -1.36
C ALA A 152 24.55 19.94 -0.47
N ALA A 153 24.02 18.94 0.27
CA ALA A 153 24.85 18.05 1.08
C ALA A 153 25.71 17.11 0.22
N ILE A 154 25.19 16.63 -0.91
CA ILE A 154 25.94 15.85 -1.90
C ILE A 154 27.07 16.71 -2.49
N ASP A 155 26.76 17.92 -2.93
CA ASP A 155 27.72 18.86 -3.55
C ASP A 155 28.82 19.27 -2.59
N ALA A 156 28.48 19.41 -1.30
CA ALA A 156 29.47 19.74 -0.25
C ALA A 156 30.47 18.60 -0.01
N ALA A 157 30.11 17.34 -0.36
CA ALA A 157 30.97 16.16 -0.27
C ALA A 157 31.79 16.08 1.02
N PRO A 158 31.19 16.01 2.22
CA PRO A 158 31.89 16.09 3.49
C PRO A 158 33.02 15.06 3.64
N GLN A 159 34.22 15.50 4.01
CA GLN A 159 35.41 14.65 4.16
C GLN A 159 35.85 14.48 5.63
N ASP A 160 35.17 15.13 6.56
CA ASP A 160 35.45 15.06 7.99
C ASP A 160 34.12 15.17 8.80
N MET A 161 34.23 14.90 10.09
CA MET A 161 33.10 14.91 11.01
C MET A 161 32.45 16.28 11.14
N GLU A 162 33.21 17.36 11.07
CA GLU A 162 32.69 18.73 11.27
C GLU A 162 31.86 19.16 10.07
N SER A 163 32.37 18.98 8.85
CA SER A 163 31.63 19.25 7.61
C SER A 163 30.40 18.34 7.47
N PHE A 164 30.53 17.07 7.87
CA PHE A 164 29.40 16.17 7.91
C PHE A 164 28.31 16.62 8.87
N LYS A 165 28.66 17.00 10.09
CA LYS A 165 27.71 17.48 11.09
C LYS A 165 26.89 18.68 10.60
N GLN A 166 27.54 19.62 9.91
CA GLN A 166 26.88 20.79 9.34
C GLN A 166 25.88 20.39 8.24
N ALA A 167 26.33 19.59 7.25
CA ALA A 167 25.49 19.14 6.15
C ALA A 167 24.32 18.27 6.64
N PHE A 168 24.59 17.30 7.52
CA PHE A 168 23.59 16.42 8.07
C PHE A 168 22.57 17.16 8.95
N GLY A 169 23.02 18.13 9.73
CA GLY A 169 22.14 19.00 10.51
C GLY A 169 21.16 19.79 9.65
N MET A 170 21.63 20.34 8.53
CA MET A 170 20.78 21.05 7.56
C MET A 170 19.71 20.11 6.96
N VAL A 171 20.10 18.94 6.47
CA VAL A 171 19.20 17.97 5.87
C VAL A 171 18.15 17.48 6.88
N THR A 172 18.57 17.12 8.10
CA THR A 172 17.65 16.55 9.11
C THR A 172 16.66 17.54 9.70
N GLN A 173 16.86 18.86 9.54
CA GLN A 173 15.84 19.85 9.90
C GLN A 173 14.56 19.70 9.07
N ASN A 174 14.67 19.25 7.82
CA ASN A 174 13.51 18.99 6.97
C ASN A 174 12.63 17.88 7.54
N CYS A 175 13.20 16.84 8.14
CA CYS A 175 12.45 15.75 8.76
C CYS A 175 11.48 16.28 9.82
N LYS A 176 11.96 17.17 10.69
CA LYS A 176 11.12 17.73 11.76
C LYS A 176 10.02 18.62 11.19
N GLY A 177 10.34 19.57 10.33
CA GLY A 177 9.36 20.51 9.79
C GLY A 177 8.25 19.79 8.99
N CYS A 178 8.65 18.88 8.09
CA CYS A 178 7.69 18.12 7.31
C CYS A 178 6.79 17.23 8.19
N HIS A 179 7.34 16.52 9.17
CA HIS A 179 6.56 15.64 10.06
C HIS A 179 5.65 16.41 11.02
N GLU A 180 5.98 17.62 11.42
CA GLU A 180 5.11 18.47 12.23
C GLU A 180 3.82 18.86 11.49
N ASP A 181 3.91 19.13 10.19
CA ASP A 181 2.80 19.65 9.40
C ASP A 181 2.04 18.56 8.62
N PHE A 182 2.73 17.51 8.16
CA PHE A 182 2.23 16.57 7.19
C PHE A 182 2.19 15.11 7.66
N ARG A 183 2.54 14.81 8.91
CA ARG A 183 2.45 13.48 9.51
C ARG A 183 1.47 13.45 10.67
N ILE A 184 0.62 12.40 10.72
CA ILE A 184 -0.21 12.11 11.89
C ILE A 184 0.67 11.45 12.95
N ASP A 185 0.74 12.06 14.12
CA ASP A 185 1.40 11.46 15.29
C ASP A 185 0.39 10.56 16.01
N LYS A 186 0.56 9.24 15.88
CA LYS A 186 -0.32 8.24 16.50
C LYS A 186 -0.06 8.05 18.00
N ASP A 187 1.01 8.62 18.51
CA ASP A 187 1.43 8.48 19.90
C ASP A 187 0.95 9.64 20.80
N LYS A 188 0.20 10.57 20.21
CA LYS A 188 -0.49 11.67 20.91
C LYS A 188 -2.01 11.38 21.04
#